data_b2e74ee93e4f2060e5cd2ac65d51f03d
#
_entry.id   b2e74ee93e4f2060e5cd2ac65d51f03d
#
_cell.length_a   1.000
_cell.length_b   1.000
_cell.length_c   1.000
_cell.angle_alpha   90.00
_cell.angle_beta   90.00
_cell.angle_gamma   90.00
#
_symmetry.space_group_name_H-M   'P 1'
#
loop_
_entity.id
_entity.type
_entity.pdbx_description
1 polymer ?
#
loop_
_entity_poly.entity_id
_entity_poly.type
_entity_poly.pdbx_seq_one_letter_code
_entity_poly.pdbx_strand_id
1 'polypeptide(L)'
;MLFRSLLSEYDANGDGLLSQAEAESVTEIYSTGFGGKVKSLMYIERFPNLEVLVVNSNCDELNGITLSNNKKLTRVSLSPANGLWSSLNVSGLENLTTFELKFSNDQANLSKINLSNCPALKKVVVEGAKSLETLDLTGSASTVEMFWLQSCPKMTTVDIHEMPITTFASADYASSGTNMFADGTMIIATLAQKSAMASQYSDYGVSVTWWCVDEERTEAAASMNAVLRKAILDDETVNPVGDINTVITEEMLAKVTEINITTSMDATGLTLDGLDLCTNLTKLSINAWQVSLGDIDLSAFTKLTDVTMSPTAGYTSIQLPDGIKSFKSIIKYANHEPVGPTTLDLTQYTDLEYVSVMDSYGEPAALKSLNVSGLSKLALLYVGGTPEVNIANCPLLTTCIKNNGTYESGFYWSGSSSSQTIIVESEAKRDQLKASWKKVMGYDEENPANAWTIQQ
;
A
#
# COMPACT_ATOMS: atom_id res chain seq x y z
N MET A 1 33.16 -10.92 -16.59
CA MET A 1 32.20 -11.67 -17.40
C MET A 1 32.28 -13.13 -17.01
N LEU A 2 31.18 -13.69 -16.48
CA LEU A 2 31.07 -15.09 -16.06
C LEU A 2 31.58 -16.07 -17.16
N PHE A 3 31.17 -15.86 -18.40
CA PHE A 3 31.55 -16.72 -19.52
C PHE A 3 33.04 -16.93 -19.74
N ARG A 4 33.87 -15.87 -19.59
CA ARG A 4 35.34 -16.04 -19.76
C ARG A 4 35.98 -16.81 -18.63
N SER A 5 35.40 -16.73 -17.44
CA SER A 5 35.91 -17.48 -16.29
C SER A 5 35.48 -18.95 -16.35
N LEU A 6 34.30 -19.24 -16.92
CA LEU A 6 33.82 -20.59 -17.13
C LEU A 6 34.56 -21.33 -18.26
N LEU A 7 35.04 -20.61 -19.30
CA LEU A 7 35.82 -21.21 -20.39
C LEU A 7 37.05 -21.92 -19.89
N SER A 8 37.78 -21.39 -18.88
CA SER A 8 38.97 -22.03 -18.35
C SER A 8 38.70 -23.36 -17.65
N GLU A 9 37.48 -23.62 -17.27
CA GLU A 9 37.08 -24.79 -16.48
C GLU A 9 36.24 -25.78 -17.28
N TYR A 10 35.43 -25.30 -18.21
CA TYR A 10 34.41 -26.09 -18.89
C TYR A 10 34.55 -26.11 -20.42
N ASP A 11 35.47 -25.39 -21.02
CA ASP A 11 35.84 -25.48 -22.44
C ASP A 11 36.70 -26.73 -22.64
N ALA A 12 36.04 -27.89 -22.81
CA ALA A 12 36.71 -29.17 -22.89
C ALA A 12 37.46 -29.39 -24.21
N ASN A 13 37.04 -28.71 -25.29
CA ASN A 13 37.66 -28.83 -26.61
C ASN A 13 38.73 -27.75 -26.87
N GLY A 14 38.82 -26.71 -26.01
CA GLY A 14 39.84 -25.64 -26.08
C GLY A 14 39.63 -24.67 -27.23
N ASP A 15 38.40 -24.55 -27.78
CA ASP A 15 38.11 -23.68 -28.91
C ASP A 15 37.83 -22.22 -28.52
N GLY A 16 37.83 -21.93 -27.22
CA GLY A 16 37.55 -20.59 -26.67
C GLY A 16 36.09 -20.20 -26.65
N LEU A 17 35.18 -21.13 -26.87
CA LEU A 17 33.74 -20.98 -26.78
C LEU A 17 33.15 -22.00 -25.79
N LEU A 18 32.00 -21.71 -25.26
CA LEU A 18 31.25 -22.67 -24.45
C LEU A 18 30.09 -23.19 -25.32
N SER A 19 30.24 -24.39 -25.85
CA SER A 19 29.22 -25.07 -26.61
C SER A 19 28.01 -25.43 -25.73
N GLN A 20 26.87 -25.76 -26.35
CA GLN A 20 25.70 -26.22 -25.61
C GLN A 20 25.98 -27.50 -24.82
N ALA A 21 26.69 -28.43 -25.41
CA ALA A 21 27.07 -29.70 -24.74
C ALA A 21 27.96 -29.48 -23.52
N GLU A 22 28.90 -28.56 -23.59
CA GLU A 22 29.74 -28.15 -22.45
C GLU A 22 28.89 -27.45 -21.38
N ALA A 23 28.03 -26.52 -21.74
CA ALA A 23 27.09 -25.87 -20.81
C ALA A 23 26.14 -26.88 -20.14
N GLU A 24 25.67 -27.90 -20.86
CA GLU A 24 24.85 -28.99 -20.33
C GLU A 24 25.63 -29.93 -19.39
N SER A 25 26.94 -29.95 -19.47
CA SER A 25 27.80 -30.74 -18.55
C SER A 25 28.03 -30.08 -17.20
N VAL A 26 27.72 -28.78 -17.08
CA VAL A 26 27.97 -28.00 -15.85
C VAL A 26 26.84 -28.27 -14.85
N THR A 27 27.20 -28.89 -13.73
CA THR A 27 26.26 -29.14 -12.61
C THR A 27 26.55 -28.25 -11.40
N GLU A 28 27.73 -27.67 -11.29
CA GLU A 28 28.13 -26.84 -10.15
C GLU A 28 28.90 -25.62 -10.63
N ILE A 29 28.64 -24.46 -10.03
CA ILE A 29 29.38 -23.23 -10.24
C ILE A 29 29.83 -22.65 -8.89
N TYR A 30 31.14 -22.55 -8.67
CA TYR A 30 31.75 -21.93 -7.51
C TYR A 30 32.60 -20.73 -7.94
N SER A 31 32.24 -19.52 -7.51
CA SER A 31 32.97 -18.30 -7.90
C SER A 31 34.42 -18.20 -7.33
N THR A 32 34.76 -19.04 -6.38
CA THR A 32 36.14 -19.09 -5.82
C THR A 32 37.22 -19.43 -6.86
N GLY A 33 36.88 -20.22 -7.89
CA GLY A 33 37.77 -20.57 -9.00
C GLY A 33 38.05 -19.39 -9.95
N PHE A 34 37.29 -18.31 -9.91
CA PHE A 34 37.30 -17.27 -10.96
C PHE A 34 38.08 -16.00 -10.61
N GLY A 35 38.92 -16.03 -9.58
CA GLY A 35 39.82 -14.91 -9.25
C GLY A 35 39.10 -13.60 -8.94
N GLY A 36 37.85 -13.64 -8.43
CA GLY A 36 37.16 -12.50 -7.87
C GLY A 36 36.58 -11.49 -8.84
N LYS A 37 36.30 -11.84 -10.09
CA LYS A 37 35.86 -10.88 -11.13
C LYS A 37 34.53 -11.18 -11.80
N VAL A 38 33.64 -11.97 -11.20
CA VAL A 38 32.31 -12.21 -11.75
C VAL A 38 31.44 -11.00 -11.46
N LYS A 39 31.15 -10.19 -12.48
CA LYS A 39 30.33 -8.98 -12.38
C LYS A 39 28.87 -9.23 -12.76
N SER A 40 28.52 -10.38 -13.33
CA SER A 40 27.17 -10.68 -13.79
C SER A 40 26.98 -12.18 -13.92
N LEU A 41 25.82 -12.64 -13.50
CA LEU A 41 25.29 -13.99 -13.75
C LEU A 41 24.30 -14.00 -14.93
N MET A 42 24.36 -13.00 -15.81
CA MET A 42 23.56 -12.98 -17.03
C MET A 42 23.81 -14.24 -17.85
N TYR A 43 22.76 -14.86 -18.35
CA TYR A 43 22.78 -16.12 -19.08
C TYR A 43 23.05 -17.37 -18.22
N ILE A 44 22.89 -17.28 -16.89
CA ILE A 44 22.97 -18.46 -16.01
C ILE A 44 21.91 -19.51 -16.37
N GLU A 45 20.81 -19.10 -16.96
CA GLU A 45 19.75 -19.96 -17.47
C GLU A 45 20.21 -20.91 -18.61
N ARG A 46 21.38 -20.68 -19.19
CA ARG A 46 21.95 -21.54 -20.23
C ARG A 46 22.61 -22.80 -19.68
N PHE A 47 22.66 -22.95 -18.36
CA PHE A 47 23.17 -24.15 -17.67
C PHE A 47 21.99 -24.99 -17.15
N PRO A 48 21.34 -25.79 -17.99
CA PRO A 48 20.07 -26.46 -17.65
C PRO A 48 20.22 -27.56 -16.60
N ASN A 49 21.46 -28.03 -16.41
CA ASN A 49 21.77 -29.08 -15.45
C ASN A 49 22.43 -28.54 -14.16
N LEU A 50 22.43 -27.21 -13.97
CA LEU A 50 23.03 -26.60 -12.80
C LEU A 50 22.26 -26.97 -11.53
N GLU A 51 22.96 -27.61 -10.58
CA GLU A 51 22.43 -28.09 -9.30
C GLU A 51 22.94 -27.22 -8.13
N VAL A 52 24.16 -26.70 -8.24
CA VAL A 52 24.77 -25.89 -7.16
C VAL A 52 25.33 -24.58 -7.72
N LEU A 53 24.87 -23.48 -7.12
CA LEU A 53 25.39 -22.14 -7.40
C LEU A 53 25.92 -21.50 -6.12
N VAL A 54 27.24 -21.27 -6.05
CA VAL A 54 27.91 -20.58 -4.95
C VAL A 54 28.68 -19.38 -5.46
N VAL A 55 28.24 -18.19 -5.05
CA VAL A 55 28.89 -16.91 -5.38
C VAL A 55 29.37 -16.27 -4.08
N ASN A 56 30.66 -16.09 -3.95
CA ASN A 56 31.25 -15.50 -2.75
C ASN A 56 31.61 -14.01 -2.88
N SER A 57 32.15 -13.42 -1.80
CA SER A 57 32.36 -11.98 -1.61
C SER A 57 33.29 -11.28 -2.63
N ASN A 58 33.94 -12.03 -3.52
CA ASN A 58 34.76 -11.46 -4.56
C ASN A 58 33.98 -10.98 -5.80
N CYS A 59 32.64 -11.05 -5.79
CA CYS A 59 31.77 -10.60 -6.87
C CYS A 59 31.25 -9.21 -6.57
N ASP A 60 32.01 -8.17 -6.94
CA ASP A 60 31.77 -6.78 -6.50
C ASP A 60 30.59 -6.08 -7.14
N GLU A 61 30.05 -6.58 -8.26
CA GLU A 61 28.97 -5.88 -9.00
C GLU A 61 27.99 -6.88 -9.63
N LEU A 62 27.28 -7.66 -8.81
CA LEU A 62 26.23 -8.52 -9.36
C LEU A 62 25.01 -7.68 -9.75
N ASN A 63 24.70 -7.64 -11.04
CA ASN A 63 23.52 -7.00 -11.59
C ASN A 63 22.47 -8.06 -11.88
N GLY A 64 21.34 -8.00 -11.20
CA GLY A 64 20.11 -8.77 -11.42
C GLY A 64 20.29 -10.27 -11.66
N ILE A 65 19.73 -11.10 -10.81
CA ILE A 65 19.78 -12.55 -10.96
C ILE A 65 18.36 -13.07 -11.09
N THR A 66 18.13 -13.87 -12.13
CA THR A 66 16.91 -14.67 -12.26
C THR A 66 17.32 -16.13 -12.39
N LEU A 67 16.94 -16.94 -11.41
CA LEU A 67 17.31 -18.36 -11.32
C LEU A 67 16.12 -19.29 -11.59
N SER A 68 14.91 -18.77 -11.79
CA SER A 68 13.69 -19.55 -11.95
C SER A 68 13.71 -20.56 -13.11
N ASN A 69 14.63 -20.40 -14.05
CA ASN A 69 14.82 -21.33 -15.19
C ASN A 69 15.81 -22.47 -14.90
N ASN A 70 16.62 -22.38 -13.84
CA ASN A 70 17.58 -23.41 -13.47
C ASN A 70 16.90 -24.48 -12.59
N LYS A 71 16.00 -25.26 -13.17
CA LYS A 71 15.07 -26.17 -12.46
C LYS A 71 15.74 -27.30 -11.67
N LYS A 72 17.02 -27.57 -11.90
CA LYS A 72 17.78 -28.59 -11.16
C LYS A 72 18.49 -28.06 -9.93
N LEU A 73 18.46 -26.72 -9.69
CA LEU A 73 19.13 -26.15 -8.53
C LEU A 73 18.60 -26.77 -7.23
N THR A 74 19.53 -27.28 -6.45
CA THR A 74 19.33 -27.78 -5.09
C THR A 74 19.90 -26.83 -4.03
N ARG A 75 20.93 -26.04 -4.40
CA ARG A 75 21.56 -25.09 -3.51
C ARG A 75 21.91 -23.79 -4.22
N VAL A 76 21.51 -22.68 -3.60
CA VAL A 76 21.90 -21.31 -3.98
C VAL A 76 22.52 -20.63 -2.77
N SER A 77 23.81 -20.22 -2.88
CA SER A 77 24.51 -19.48 -1.84
C SER A 77 25.18 -18.25 -2.45
N LEU A 78 24.69 -17.06 -2.10
CA LEU A 78 25.12 -15.79 -2.65
C LEU A 78 25.72 -14.92 -1.55
N SER A 79 26.98 -14.53 -1.69
CA SER A 79 27.67 -13.63 -0.74
C SER A 79 28.34 -12.47 -1.49
N PRO A 80 27.60 -11.65 -2.24
CA PRO A 80 28.16 -10.55 -3.00
C PRO A 80 28.68 -9.45 -2.06
N ALA A 81 29.78 -8.80 -2.43
CA ALA A 81 30.28 -7.64 -1.69
C ALA A 81 29.34 -6.44 -1.80
N ASN A 82 28.78 -6.21 -3.00
CA ASN A 82 27.81 -5.16 -3.28
C ASN A 82 26.67 -5.74 -4.13
N GLY A 83 25.42 -5.53 -3.71
CA GLY A 83 24.22 -5.90 -4.49
C GLY A 83 23.60 -4.65 -5.11
N LEU A 84 23.65 -4.52 -6.45
CA LEU A 84 23.01 -3.42 -7.18
C LEU A 84 21.58 -3.76 -7.63
N TRP A 85 21.03 -4.87 -7.17
CA TRP A 85 19.72 -5.38 -7.53
C TRP A 85 18.66 -4.99 -6.49
N SER A 86 17.51 -4.59 -6.98
CA SER A 86 16.36 -4.25 -6.12
C SER A 86 15.50 -5.47 -5.80
N SER A 87 15.58 -6.55 -6.59
CA SER A 87 14.81 -7.78 -6.38
C SER A 87 15.60 -9.02 -6.81
N LEU A 88 15.33 -10.15 -6.14
CA LEU A 88 15.86 -11.46 -6.45
C LEU A 88 14.73 -12.46 -6.61
N ASN A 89 14.63 -13.08 -7.79
CA ASN A 89 13.63 -14.11 -8.07
C ASN A 89 14.27 -15.50 -8.16
N VAL A 90 13.91 -16.37 -7.21
CA VAL A 90 14.34 -17.77 -7.08
C VAL A 90 13.12 -18.70 -7.03
N SER A 91 11.96 -18.24 -7.46
CA SER A 91 10.70 -18.97 -7.35
C SER A 91 10.59 -20.20 -8.27
N GLY A 92 9.77 -21.17 -7.88
CA GLY A 92 9.42 -22.34 -8.68
C GLY A 92 10.59 -23.30 -8.92
N LEU A 93 11.57 -23.35 -8.01
CA LEU A 93 12.68 -24.30 -8.03
C LEU A 93 12.32 -25.53 -7.19
N GLU A 94 11.73 -26.54 -7.83
CA GLU A 94 11.16 -27.72 -7.15
C GLU A 94 12.18 -28.53 -6.34
N ASN A 95 13.47 -28.46 -6.70
CA ASN A 95 14.54 -29.21 -6.06
C ASN A 95 15.37 -28.37 -5.06
N LEU A 96 15.10 -27.07 -4.94
CA LEU A 96 15.88 -26.19 -4.09
C LEU A 96 15.68 -26.54 -2.61
N THR A 97 16.77 -26.98 -1.96
CA THR A 97 16.77 -27.32 -0.53
C THR A 97 17.41 -26.23 0.33
N THR A 98 18.34 -25.45 -0.24
CA THR A 98 19.12 -24.48 0.51
C THR A 98 19.23 -23.16 -0.24
N PHE A 99 18.78 -22.09 0.42
CA PHE A 99 18.97 -20.71 -0.01
C PHE A 99 19.73 -19.93 1.04
N GLU A 100 20.87 -19.35 0.68
CA GLU A 100 21.69 -18.51 1.55
C GLU A 100 22.06 -17.22 0.81
N LEU A 101 21.79 -16.08 1.43
CA LEU A 101 22.17 -14.76 0.94
C LEU A 101 22.85 -13.97 2.07
N LYS A 102 24.10 -13.56 1.88
CA LYS A 102 24.89 -12.86 2.88
C LYS A 102 25.59 -11.66 2.27
N PHE A 103 25.22 -10.46 2.69
CA PHE A 103 25.91 -9.24 2.29
C PHE A 103 27.00 -8.89 3.31
N SER A 104 28.22 -8.65 2.81
CA SER A 104 29.35 -8.22 3.65
C SER A 104 29.41 -6.69 3.85
N ASN A 105 28.69 -5.93 3.04
CA ASN A 105 28.67 -4.47 3.05
C ASN A 105 27.25 -3.91 3.17
N ASP A 106 27.15 -2.71 3.75
CA ASP A 106 25.89 -2.00 4.03
C ASP A 106 25.15 -1.44 2.79
N GLN A 107 25.63 -1.76 1.59
CA GLN A 107 25.18 -1.19 0.31
C GLN A 107 24.13 -2.04 -0.42
N ALA A 108 23.45 -2.94 0.29
CA ALA A 108 22.41 -3.78 -0.32
C ALA A 108 21.13 -2.98 -0.61
N ASN A 109 20.82 -2.80 -1.90
CA ASN A 109 19.56 -2.17 -2.34
C ASN A 109 18.40 -3.17 -2.50
N LEU A 110 18.63 -4.43 -2.15
CA LEU A 110 17.65 -5.50 -2.32
C LEU A 110 16.46 -5.31 -1.39
N SER A 111 15.29 -5.02 -1.95
CA SER A 111 14.04 -4.82 -1.21
C SER A 111 13.11 -6.03 -1.24
N LYS A 112 13.28 -6.94 -2.23
CA LYS A 112 12.39 -8.09 -2.40
C LYS A 112 13.16 -9.36 -2.74
N ILE A 113 12.82 -10.46 -2.05
CA ILE A 113 13.24 -11.83 -2.37
C ILE A 113 12.00 -12.68 -2.59
N ASN A 114 11.93 -13.36 -3.73
CA ASN A 114 10.87 -14.30 -4.04
C ASN A 114 11.41 -15.73 -4.04
N LEU A 115 11.01 -16.52 -3.06
CA LEU A 115 11.27 -17.95 -2.87
C LEU A 115 9.99 -18.78 -2.95
N SER A 116 8.92 -18.25 -3.57
CA SER A 116 7.64 -18.95 -3.65
C SER A 116 7.71 -20.22 -4.49
N ASN A 117 6.88 -21.18 -4.17
CA ASN A 117 6.77 -22.46 -4.88
C ASN A 117 8.10 -23.23 -4.98
N CYS A 118 8.85 -23.30 -3.89
CA CYS A 118 10.04 -24.14 -3.73
C CYS A 118 9.76 -25.24 -2.69
N PRO A 119 9.03 -26.31 -3.04
CA PRO A 119 8.48 -27.26 -2.07
C PRO A 119 9.50 -28.15 -1.37
N ALA A 120 10.75 -28.18 -1.84
CA ALA A 120 11.86 -28.90 -1.18
C ALA A 120 12.71 -28.01 -0.27
N LEU A 121 12.36 -26.72 -0.12
CA LEU A 121 13.17 -25.74 0.59
C LEU A 121 13.21 -26.02 2.10
N LYS A 122 14.42 -26.30 2.63
CA LYS A 122 14.63 -26.63 4.04
C LYS A 122 15.38 -25.57 4.82
N LYS A 123 16.23 -24.82 4.12
CA LYS A 123 17.10 -23.82 4.76
C LYS A 123 17.00 -22.48 4.04
N VAL A 124 16.68 -21.45 4.81
CA VAL A 124 16.68 -20.04 4.38
C VAL A 124 17.55 -19.22 5.31
N VAL A 125 18.57 -18.57 4.75
CA VAL A 125 19.47 -17.67 5.49
C VAL A 125 19.58 -16.37 4.70
N VAL A 126 19.27 -15.25 5.34
CA VAL A 126 19.46 -13.90 4.79
C VAL A 126 20.16 -13.02 5.82
N GLU A 127 21.34 -12.50 5.47
CA GLU A 127 22.15 -11.66 6.34
C GLU A 127 22.55 -10.35 5.64
N GLY A 128 22.42 -9.23 6.33
CA GLY A 128 22.88 -7.92 5.87
C GLY A 128 22.06 -7.28 4.77
N ALA A 129 20.85 -7.78 4.48
CA ALA A 129 19.95 -7.22 3.49
C ALA A 129 19.20 -6.00 4.06
N LYS A 130 19.91 -4.87 4.26
CA LYS A 130 19.41 -3.68 4.98
C LYS A 130 18.18 -3.00 4.36
N SER A 131 17.94 -3.23 3.08
CA SER A 131 16.79 -2.67 2.36
C SER A 131 15.66 -3.67 2.16
N LEU A 132 15.78 -4.90 2.66
CA LEU A 132 14.77 -5.95 2.46
C LEU A 132 13.49 -5.62 3.20
N GLU A 133 12.42 -5.54 2.44
CA GLU A 133 11.05 -5.27 2.90
C GLU A 133 10.15 -6.51 2.77
N THR A 134 10.42 -7.37 1.77
CA THR A 134 9.58 -8.52 1.45
C THR A 134 10.42 -9.78 1.21
N LEU A 135 10.07 -10.85 1.88
CA LEU A 135 10.54 -12.22 1.63
C LEU A 135 9.32 -13.12 1.39
N ASP A 136 9.07 -13.47 0.13
CA ASP A 136 7.93 -14.30 -0.25
C ASP A 136 8.29 -15.78 -0.20
N LEU A 137 7.66 -16.53 0.69
CA LEU A 137 7.79 -17.98 0.90
C LEU A 137 6.49 -18.74 0.58
N THR A 138 5.55 -18.12 -0.12
CA THR A 138 4.25 -18.74 -0.46
C THR A 138 4.46 -20.11 -1.14
N GLY A 139 3.85 -21.15 -0.59
CA GLY A 139 3.99 -22.53 -1.07
C GLY A 139 5.38 -23.16 -0.85
N SER A 140 6.22 -22.55 0.02
CA SER A 140 7.55 -23.04 0.39
C SER A 140 7.72 -23.13 1.92
N ALA A 141 6.97 -22.35 2.68
CA ALA A 141 7.17 -22.20 4.13
C ALA A 141 7.05 -23.53 4.90
N SER A 142 6.10 -24.40 4.53
CA SER A 142 5.81 -25.66 5.25
C SER A 142 6.94 -26.67 5.30
N THR A 143 7.99 -26.49 4.49
CA THR A 143 9.17 -27.39 4.45
C THR A 143 10.43 -26.77 5.05
N VAL A 144 10.40 -25.46 5.42
CA VAL A 144 11.56 -24.74 5.95
C VAL A 144 11.82 -25.16 7.41
N GLU A 145 12.89 -25.92 7.61
CA GLU A 145 13.33 -26.43 8.91
C GLU A 145 14.33 -25.49 9.60
N MET A 146 14.98 -24.63 8.84
CA MET A 146 15.94 -23.64 9.33
C MET A 146 15.70 -22.29 8.68
N PHE A 147 15.40 -21.30 9.50
CA PHE A 147 15.12 -19.94 9.08
C PHE A 147 15.98 -18.93 9.87
N TRP A 148 16.73 -18.10 9.17
CA TRP A 148 17.62 -17.11 9.76
C TRP A 148 17.57 -15.78 9.00
N LEU A 149 17.19 -14.71 9.69
CA LEU A 149 17.24 -13.34 9.20
C LEU A 149 18.12 -12.52 10.14
N GLN A 150 19.17 -11.88 9.61
CA GLN A 150 20.05 -11.03 10.40
C GLN A 150 20.32 -9.71 9.68
N SER A 151 20.29 -8.60 10.43
CA SER A 151 20.57 -7.27 9.89
C SER A 151 19.68 -6.90 8.70
N CYS A 152 18.37 -7.18 8.82
CA CYS A 152 17.33 -6.83 7.86
C CYS A 152 16.32 -5.84 8.48
N PRO A 153 16.72 -4.59 8.80
CA PRO A 153 15.93 -3.67 9.65
C PRO A 153 14.65 -3.15 9.02
N LYS A 154 14.46 -3.33 7.70
CA LYS A 154 13.22 -2.95 7.04
C LYS A 154 12.18 -4.05 6.98
N MET A 155 12.52 -5.26 7.41
CA MET A 155 11.55 -6.34 7.59
C MET A 155 10.74 -6.07 8.85
N THR A 156 9.56 -5.46 8.70
CA THR A 156 8.67 -5.13 9.81
C THR A 156 7.72 -6.27 10.18
N THR A 157 7.52 -7.23 9.27
CA THR A 157 6.70 -8.40 9.47
C THR A 157 7.41 -9.64 8.96
N VAL A 158 7.38 -10.72 9.74
CA VAL A 158 7.98 -12.01 9.40
C VAL A 158 6.98 -13.12 9.70
N ASP A 159 6.55 -13.82 8.67
CA ASP A 159 5.60 -14.92 8.79
C ASP A 159 6.29 -16.28 8.84
N ILE A 160 6.08 -17.00 9.94
CA ILE A 160 6.65 -18.33 10.20
C ILE A 160 5.59 -19.38 10.55
N HIS A 161 4.29 -19.00 10.54
CA HIS A 161 3.24 -19.88 11.11
C HIS A 161 3.13 -21.23 10.39
N GLU A 162 3.45 -21.31 9.10
CA GLU A 162 3.46 -22.56 8.34
C GLU A 162 4.79 -23.34 8.46
N MET A 163 5.84 -22.74 9.03
CA MET A 163 7.14 -23.39 9.11
C MET A 163 7.18 -24.40 10.26
N PRO A 164 7.79 -25.60 10.08
CA PRO A 164 7.94 -26.58 11.16
C PRO A 164 9.06 -26.25 12.14
N ILE A 165 9.37 -24.94 12.33
CA ILE A 165 10.46 -24.51 13.20
C ILE A 165 9.98 -24.25 14.63
N THR A 166 10.82 -24.62 15.60
CA THR A 166 10.68 -24.32 17.03
C THR A 166 11.84 -23.51 17.58
N THR A 167 12.80 -23.19 16.73
CA THR A 167 13.98 -22.35 17.04
C THR A 167 14.35 -21.53 15.80
N PHE A 168 14.84 -20.30 16.01
CA PHE A 168 15.34 -19.47 14.92
C PHE A 168 16.82 -19.66 14.61
N ALA A 169 17.58 -20.36 15.44
CA ALA A 169 19.02 -20.48 15.30
C ALA A 169 19.48 -21.93 15.35
N SER A 170 20.42 -22.31 14.46
CA SER A 170 21.30 -23.42 14.76
C SER A 170 22.48 -22.92 15.62
N ALA A 171 23.12 -23.84 16.36
CA ALA A 171 24.28 -23.53 17.17
C ALA A 171 25.41 -22.82 16.39
N ASP A 172 25.49 -23.00 15.08
CA ASP A 172 26.50 -22.41 14.20
C ASP A 172 26.33 -20.90 13.96
N TYR A 173 25.13 -20.36 14.19
CA TYR A 173 24.78 -18.95 13.97
C TYR A 173 24.59 -18.15 15.26
N ALA A 174 24.44 -18.83 16.41
CA ALA A 174 24.17 -18.20 17.71
C ALA A 174 25.36 -17.40 18.30
N SER A 175 26.54 -17.48 17.70
CA SER A 175 27.77 -16.90 18.27
C SER A 175 27.98 -15.41 17.96
N SER A 176 27.14 -14.77 17.14
CA SER A 176 27.47 -13.42 16.64
C SER A 176 26.91 -12.26 17.48
N GLY A 177 26.07 -12.50 18.48
CA GLY A 177 25.53 -11.45 19.37
C GLY A 177 24.75 -10.32 18.66
N THR A 178 24.39 -10.54 17.41
CA THR A 178 23.66 -9.56 16.58
C THR A 178 22.19 -9.92 16.51
N ASN A 179 21.33 -8.91 16.62
CA ASN A 179 19.89 -9.08 16.63
C ASN A 179 19.38 -9.69 15.31
N MET A 180 18.58 -10.73 15.39
CA MET A 180 17.93 -11.35 14.22
C MET A 180 16.98 -10.38 13.52
N PHE A 181 16.10 -9.75 14.27
CA PHE A 181 15.09 -8.83 13.76
C PHE A 181 15.33 -7.40 14.23
N ALA A 182 14.75 -6.46 13.52
CA ALA A 182 14.67 -5.09 13.98
C ALA A 182 13.77 -4.99 15.21
N ASP A 183 14.00 -3.98 16.03
CA ASP A 183 13.13 -3.64 17.15
C ASP A 183 11.74 -3.27 16.63
N GLY A 184 10.70 -3.84 17.23
CA GLY A 184 9.31 -3.67 16.79
C GLY A 184 8.83 -4.60 15.67
N THR A 185 9.67 -5.53 15.18
CA THR A 185 9.24 -6.51 14.17
C THR A 185 8.07 -7.35 14.68
N MET A 186 7.03 -7.50 13.86
CA MET A 186 5.92 -8.41 14.10
C MET A 186 6.26 -9.80 13.59
N ILE A 187 6.07 -10.82 14.42
CA ILE A 187 6.23 -12.23 14.07
C ILE A 187 4.86 -12.89 14.03
N ILE A 188 4.47 -13.38 12.85
CA ILE A 188 3.27 -14.19 12.64
C ILE A 188 3.65 -15.64 12.89
N ALA A 189 3.00 -16.29 13.87
CA ALA A 189 3.37 -17.61 14.37
C ALA A 189 2.17 -18.39 14.89
N THR A 190 2.36 -19.65 15.26
CA THR A 190 1.42 -20.38 16.12
C THR A 190 1.71 -20.11 17.61
N LEU A 191 0.74 -20.37 18.50
CA LEU A 191 0.96 -20.29 19.95
C LEU A 191 2.10 -21.22 20.41
N ALA A 192 2.22 -22.40 19.79
CA ALA A 192 3.28 -23.35 20.09
C ALA A 192 4.66 -22.78 19.72
N GLN A 193 4.78 -22.15 18.55
CA GLN A 193 6.01 -21.49 18.10
C GLN A 193 6.37 -20.31 19.02
N LYS A 194 5.41 -19.43 19.34
CA LYS A 194 5.61 -18.34 20.29
C LYS A 194 6.12 -18.87 21.64
N SER A 195 5.48 -19.89 22.18
CA SER A 195 5.89 -20.49 23.46
C SER A 195 7.31 -21.06 23.43
N ALA A 196 7.71 -21.67 22.32
CA ALA A 196 9.04 -22.24 22.15
C ALA A 196 10.14 -21.19 21.94
N MET A 197 9.82 -20.07 21.31
CA MET A 197 10.83 -19.12 20.78
C MET A 197 10.86 -17.78 21.51
N ALA A 198 9.80 -17.37 22.22
CA ALA A 198 9.73 -16.03 22.84
C ALA A 198 10.86 -15.80 23.88
N SER A 199 11.24 -16.83 24.62
CA SER A 199 12.34 -16.73 25.60
C SER A 199 13.70 -16.50 24.94
N GLN A 200 13.91 -16.96 23.70
CA GLN A 200 15.15 -16.77 22.96
C GLN A 200 15.37 -15.30 22.58
N TYR A 201 14.28 -14.52 22.41
CA TYR A 201 14.36 -13.09 22.05
C TYR A 201 14.66 -12.19 23.23
N SER A 202 14.18 -12.53 24.43
CA SER A 202 14.48 -11.75 25.63
C SER A 202 15.96 -11.66 25.93
N ASP A 203 16.70 -12.70 25.56
CA ASP A 203 18.15 -12.77 25.76
C ASP A 203 18.94 -11.86 24.80
N TYR A 204 18.34 -11.43 23.67
CA TYR A 204 18.98 -10.56 22.68
C TYR A 204 18.57 -9.09 22.82
N GLY A 205 17.69 -8.73 23.76
CA GLY A 205 17.26 -7.34 24.03
C GLY A 205 16.46 -6.69 22.91
N VAL A 206 15.83 -7.49 22.05
CA VAL A 206 14.97 -7.02 20.94
C VAL A 206 13.51 -7.14 21.36
N SER A 207 12.76 -6.06 21.19
CA SER A 207 11.31 -6.05 21.36
C SER A 207 10.63 -6.51 20.08
N VAL A 208 9.98 -7.66 20.09
CA VAL A 208 9.16 -8.19 19.00
C VAL A 208 7.71 -8.31 19.41
N THR A 209 6.81 -8.13 18.45
CA THR A 209 5.38 -8.34 18.64
C THR A 209 4.99 -9.68 18.04
N TRP A 210 4.15 -10.45 18.73
CA TRP A 210 3.68 -11.74 18.26
C TRP A 210 2.22 -11.68 17.83
N TRP A 211 1.95 -12.18 16.63
CA TRP A 211 0.60 -12.45 16.15
C TRP A 211 0.42 -13.96 16.01
N CYS A 212 -0.39 -14.57 16.87
CA CYS A 212 -0.63 -16.00 16.82
C CYS A 212 -1.89 -16.31 16.01
N VAL A 213 -1.72 -17.08 14.92
CA VAL A 213 -2.81 -17.41 13.98
C VAL A 213 -3.84 -18.38 14.58
N ASP A 214 -3.42 -19.22 15.55
CA ASP A 214 -4.23 -20.22 16.25
C ASP A 214 -4.70 -19.76 17.65
N GLU A 215 -4.55 -18.46 17.96
CA GLU A 215 -5.07 -17.89 19.18
C GLU A 215 -6.59 -17.77 19.13
N GLU A 216 -7.29 -18.33 20.12
CA GLU A 216 -8.74 -18.17 20.22
C GLU A 216 -9.09 -16.69 20.44
N ARG A 217 -9.87 -16.13 19.53
CA ARG A 217 -10.30 -14.73 19.55
C ARG A 217 -11.81 -14.65 19.56
N THR A 218 -12.34 -13.68 20.30
CA THR A 218 -13.78 -13.40 20.30
C THR A 218 -14.10 -12.46 19.15
N GLU A 219 -15.09 -12.84 18.32
CA GLU A 219 -15.57 -12.00 17.22
C GLU A 219 -16.29 -10.76 17.77
N ALA A 220 -15.67 -9.59 17.57
CA ALA A 220 -16.24 -8.30 17.97
C ALA A 220 -17.11 -7.66 16.89
N ALA A 221 -16.93 -8.07 15.63
CA ALA A 221 -17.56 -7.48 14.47
C ALA A 221 -18.64 -8.37 13.82
N ALA A 222 -19.32 -9.23 14.60
CA ALA A 222 -20.31 -10.18 14.08
C ALA A 222 -21.49 -9.52 13.34
N SER A 223 -21.87 -8.30 13.70
CA SER A 223 -22.92 -7.51 13.05
C SER A 223 -22.44 -6.58 11.93
N MET A 224 -21.14 -6.53 11.67
CA MET A 224 -20.56 -5.64 10.68
C MET A 224 -20.92 -6.07 9.25
N ASN A 225 -21.22 -5.09 8.41
CA ASN A 225 -21.41 -5.33 6.99
C ASN A 225 -20.20 -6.04 6.35
N ALA A 226 -20.47 -7.03 5.50
CA ALA A 226 -19.42 -7.88 4.92
C ALA A 226 -18.38 -7.11 4.08
N VAL A 227 -18.78 -6.02 3.43
CA VAL A 227 -17.85 -5.19 2.65
C VAL A 227 -16.95 -4.36 3.56
N LEU A 228 -17.48 -3.81 4.66
CA LEU A 228 -16.68 -3.14 5.69
C LEU A 228 -15.71 -4.10 6.35
N ARG A 229 -16.21 -5.30 6.72
CA ARG A 229 -15.39 -6.37 7.27
C ARG A 229 -14.21 -6.71 6.35
N LYS A 230 -14.49 -6.88 5.04
CA LYS A 230 -13.45 -7.14 4.07
C LYS A 230 -12.44 -6.01 3.98
N ALA A 231 -12.87 -4.75 3.93
CA ALA A 231 -11.99 -3.60 3.87
C ALA A 231 -11.04 -3.52 5.08
N ILE A 232 -11.51 -3.91 6.27
CA ILE A 232 -10.70 -3.98 7.49
C ILE A 232 -9.70 -5.15 7.42
N LEU A 233 -10.11 -6.31 6.91
CA LEU A 233 -9.25 -7.49 6.81
C LEU A 233 -8.22 -7.39 5.67
N ASP A 234 -8.48 -6.56 4.67
CA ASP A 234 -7.51 -6.24 3.61
C ASP A 234 -6.42 -5.25 4.08
N ASP A 235 -6.57 -4.62 5.26
CA ASP A 235 -5.54 -3.74 5.84
C ASP A 235 -4.48 -4.58 6.57
N GLU A 236 -3.27 -4.62 6.01
CA GLU A 236 -2.14 -5.38 6.57
C GLU A 236 -1.72 -4.90 7.97
N THR A 237 -2.04 -3.66 8.36
CA THR A 237 -1.75 -3.16 9.71
C THR A 237 -2.72 -3.71 10.75
N VAL A 238 -3.91 -4.10 10.33
CA VAL A 238 -4.98 -4.68 11.16
C VAL A 238 -4.95 -6.20 11.08
N ASN A 239 -4.78 -6.76 9.88
CA ASN A 239 -4.75 -8.19 9.60
C ASN A 239 -3.46 -8.58 8.86
N PRO A 240 -2.34 -8.74 9.57
CA PRO A 240 -1.05 -8.98 8.95
C PRO A 240 -0.94 -10.35 8.24
N VAL A 241 -1.85 -11.26 8.51
CA VAL A 241 -1.91 -12.58 7.84
C VAL A 241 -2.59 -12.51 6.48
N GLY A 242 -3.47 -11.50 6.29
CA GLY A 242 -4.26 -11.36 5.07
C GLY A 242 -5.39 -12.40 4.91
N ASP A 243 -5.65 -13.24 5.92
CA ASP A 243 -6.75 -14.22 5.86
C ASP A 243 -8.09 -13.53 6.07
N ILE A 244 -8.94 -13.58 5.05
CA ILE A 244 -10.30 -13.01 5.06
C ILE A 244 -11.23 -13.68 6.09
N ASN A 245 -10.88 -14.86 6.59
CA ASN A 245 -11.62 -15.57 7.62
C ASN A 245 -11.16 -15.21 9.04
N THR A 246 -10.17 -14.34 9.17
CA THR A 246 -9.69 -13.89 10.49
C THR A 246 -10.83 -13.32 11.33
N VAL A 247 -10.92 -13.76 12.56
CA VAL A 247 -11.85 -13.23 13.57
C VAL A 247 -11.44 -11.79 13.91
N ILE A 248 -12.32 -10.82 13.71
CA ILE A 248 -12.06 -9.42 14.04
C ILE A 248 -12.26 -9.20 15.54
N THR A 249 -11.20 -8.87 16.25
CA THR A 249 -11.22 -8.61 17.69
C THR A 249 -11.42 -7.11 17.99
N GLU A 250 -11.75 -6.78 19.25
CA GLU A 250 -11.78 -5.37 19.70
C GLU A 250 -10.42 -4.67 19.52
N GLU A 251 -9.31 -5.40 19.74
CA GLU A 251 -7.97 -4.85 19.51
C GLU A 251 -7.72 -4.50 18.04
N MET A 252 -8.21 -5.32 17.11
CA MET A 252 -8.14 -5.03 15.67
C MET A 252 -8.97 -3.81 15.32
N LEU A 253 -10.21 -3.74 15.79
CA LEU A 253 -11.08 -2.58 15.59
C LEU A 253 -10.46 -1.28 16.13
N ALA A 254 -9.77 -1.36 17.27
CA ALA A 254 -9.05 -0.21 17.83
C ALA A 254 -7.86 0.26 16.97
N LYS A 255 -7.32 -0.57 16.09
CA LYS A 255 -6.25 -0.19 15.14
C LYS A 255 -6.79 0.42 13.85
N VAL A 256 -8.08 0.28 13.55
CA VAL A 256 -8.68 0.82 12.34
C VAL A 256 -8.73 2.34 12.40
N THR A 257 -7.87 2.99 11.64
CA THR A 257 -7.82 4.44 11.50
C THR A 257 -8.27 4.95 10.14
N GLU A 258 -8.30 4.07 9.15
CA GLU A 258 -8.73 4.38 7.79
C GLU A 258 -9.56 3.22 7.22
N ILE A 259 -10.66 3.53 6.54
CA ILE A 259 -11.42 2.58 5.73
C ILE A 259 -11.50 3.15 4.31
N ASN A 260 -11.06 2.34 3.34
CA ASN A 260 -11.03 2.72 1.95
C ASN A 260 -11.71 1.66 1.07
N ILE A 261 -12.91 1.96 0.61
CA ILE A 261 -13.67 1.13 -0.32
C ILE A 261 -13.50 1.68 -1.72
N THR A 262 -12.82 0.93 -2.60
CA THR A 262 -12.48 1.36 -3.94
C THR A 262 -13.39 0.74 -5.00
N THR A 263 -13.38 1.29 -6.22
CA THR A 263 -14.14 0.75 -7.36
C THR A 263 -13.73 -0.66 -7.79
N SER A 264 -12.56 -1.12 -7.39
CA SER A 264 -12.07 -2.49 -7.65
C SER A 264 -12.65 -3.53 -6.70
N MET A 265 -13.26 -3.10 -5.58
CA MET A 265 -13.91 -3.98 -4.62
C MET A 265 -15.35 -4.27 -5.06
N ASP A 266 -15.80 -5.51 -4.88
CA ASP A 266 -17.23 -5.81 -4.94
C ASP A 266 -17.90 -5.23 -3.68
N ALA A 267 -18.58 -4.12 -3.87
CA ALA A 267 -19.27 -3.41 -2.80
C ALA A 267 -20.79 -3.66 -2.80
N THR A 268 -21.25 -4.70 -3.50
CA THR A 268 -22.67 -5.08 -3.54
C THR A 268 -23.20 -5.32 -2.13
N GLY A 269 -24.29 -4.62 -1.77
CA GLY A 269 -24.89 -4.72 -0.44
C GLY A 269 -24.16 -3.98 0.66
N LEU A 270 -23.26 -3.04 0.32
CA LEU A 270 -22.63 -2.18 1.31
C LEU A 270 -23.67 -1.39 2.10
N THR A 271 -23.60 -1.51 3.41
CA THR A 271 -24.21 -0.61 4.38
C THR A 271 -23.13 -0.13 5.35
N LEU A 272 -23.47 0.82 6.22
CA LEU A 272 -22.54 1.29 7.25
C LEU A 272 -22.73 0.55 8.60
N ASP A 273 -23.46 -0.57 8.61
CA ASP A 273 -23.67 -1.37 9.81
C ASP A 273 -22.33 -1.86 10.38
N GLY A 274 -22.11 -1.58 11.66
CA GLY A 274 -20.89 -1.95 12.39
C GLY A 274 -19.71 -0.98 12.17
N LEU A 275 -19.87 0.09 11.37
CA LEU A 275 -18.84 1.13 11.25
C LEU A 275 -18.54 1.80 12.59
N ASP A 276 -19.56 1.94 13.45
CA ASP A 276 -19.49 2.51 14.81
C ASP A 276 -18.53 1.77 15.74
N LEU A 277 -18.20 0.52 15.44
CA LEU A 277 -17.18 -0.25 16.16
C LEU A 277 -15.76 0.28 15.93
N CYS A 278 -15.52 1.02 14.85
CA CYS A 278 -14.22 1.59 14.51
C CYS A 278 -14.00 2.96 15.17
N THR A 279 -13.90 3.00 16.49
CA THR A 279 -13.88 4.24 17.29
C THR A 279 -12.65 5.13 17.09
N ASN A 280 -11.61 4.63 16.42
CA ASN A 280 -10.39 5.37 16.09
C ASN A 280 -10.31 5.83 14.63
N LEU A 281 -11.43 5.70 13.90
CA LEU A 281 -11.47 6.07 12.49
C LEU A 281 -11.21 7.56 12.30
N THR A 282 -10.21 7.89 11.48
CA THR A 282 -9.83 9.26 11.11
C THR A 282 -10.13 9.58 9.66
N LYS A 283 -10.20 8.55 8.80
CA LYS A 283 -10.51 8.69 7.39
C LYS A 283 -11.53 7.65 6.93
N LEU A 284 -12.52 8.08 6.18
CA LEU A 284 -13.49 7.21 5.52
C LEU A 284 -13.59 7.58 4.04
N SER A 285 -13.28 6.63 3.17
CA SER A 285 -13.38 6.79 1.73
C SER A 285 -14.25 5.70 1.14
N ILE A 286 -15.37 6.08 0.52
CA ILE A 286 -16.28 5.17 -0.17
C ILE A 286 -16.37 5.60 -1.63
N ASN A 287 -15.69 4.86 -2.51
CA ASN A 287 -15.77 5.03 -3.94
C ASN A 287 -16.23 3.71 -4.57
N ALA A 288 -17.53 3.48 -4.59
CA ALA A 288 -18.11 2.19 -4.91
C ALA A 288 -19.12 2.26 -6.07
N TRP A 289 -19.17 1.20 -6.89
CA TRP A 289 -20.13 1.07 -7.99
C TRP A 289 -21.46 0.49 -7.49
N GLN A 290 -22.57 0.99 -8.05
CA GLN A 290 -23.95 0.48 -7.81
C GLN A 290 -24.38 0.46 -6.32
N VAL A 291 -23.81 1.32 -5.51
CA VAL A 291 -24.10 1.43 -4.09
C VAL A 291 -24.92 2.67 -3.81
N SER A 292 -26.02 2.51 -3.09
CA SER A 292 -26.82 3.60 -2.50
C SER A 292 -26.78 3.46 -0.97
N LEU A 293 -26.33 4.52 -0.29
CA LEU A 293 -26.13 4.49 1.16
C LEU A 293 -27.29 5.12 1.96
N GLY A 294 -28.27 5.72 1.28
CA GLY A 294 -29.39 6.40 1.96
C GLY A 294 -28.91 7.58 2.81
N ASP A 295 -29.46 7.70 4.01
CA ASP A 295 -29.06 8.71 4.98
C ASP A 295 -27.82 8.25 5.74
N ILE A 296 -26.79 9.10 5.76
CA ILE A 296 -25.50 8.82 6.39
C ILE A 296 -25.34 9.68 7.63
N ASP A 297 -25.14 9.06 8.79
CA ASP A 297 -24.81 9.75 10.04
C ASP A 297 -23.42 9.34 10.54
N LEU A 298 -22.46 10.28 10.45
CA LEU A 298 -21.09 10.13 10.93
C LEU A 298 -20.82 11.01 12.16
N SER A 299 -21.83 11.65 12.74
CA SER A 299 -21.67 12.62 13.83
C SER A 299 -21.00 12.05 15.08
N ALA A 300 -21.14 10.75 15.31
CA ALA A 300 -20.53 10.05 16.45
C ALA A 300 -19.02 9.82 16.32
N PHE A 301 -18.44 9.95 15.12
CA PHE A 301 -17.03 9.66 14.86
C PHE A 301 -16.12 10.85 15.17
N THR A 302 -15.92 11.15 16.45
CA THR A 302 -15.23 12.37 16.91
C THR A 302 -13.77 12.51 16.48
N LYS A 303 -13.14 11.43 15.98
CA LYS A 303 -11.77 11.44 15.45
C LYS A 303 -11.72 11.55 13.93
N LEU A 304 -12.86 11.42 13.25
CA LEU A 304 -12.93 11.43 11.80
C LEU A 304 -12.73 12.85 11.26
N THR A 305 -11.66 13.03 10.49
CA THR A 305 -11.26 14.32 9.92
C THR A 305 -11.42 14.38 8.41
N ASP A 306 -11.44 13.24 7.73
CA ASP A 306 -11.46 13.15 6.29
C ASP A 306 -12.56 12.21 5.81
N VAL A 307 -13.46 12.70 5.01
CA VAL A 307 -14.57 11.93 4.43
C VAL A 307 -14.60 12.11 2.92
N THR A 308 -14.61 11.00 2.20
CA THR A 308 -14.81 10.97 0.75
C THR A 308 -15.98 10.07 0.41
N MET A 309 -17.02 10.63 -0.22
CA MET A 309 -18.23 9.93 -0.65
C MET A 309 -18.38 10.00 -2.16
N SER A 310 -18.26 8.87 -2.82
CA SER A 310 -18.39 8.74 -4.26
C SER A 310 -19.12 7.45 -4.67
N PRO A 311 -20.25 7.10 -3.98
CA PRO A 311 -21.05 5.95 -4.37
C PRO A 311 -21.79 6.27 -5.67
N THR A 312 -21.78 5.34 -6.65
CA THR A 312 -22.41 5.61 -7.96
C THR A 312 -23.95 5.70 -7.91
N ALA A 313 -24.58 5.04 -6.94
CA ALA A 313 -26.02 5.15 -6.74
C ALA A 313 -26.41 6.20 -5.68
N GLY A 314 -25.39 6.95 -5.17
CA GLY A 314 -25.59 8.13 -4.35
C GLY A 314 -25.89 7.88 -2.87
N TYR A 315 -26.24 8.95 -2.19
CA TYR A 315 -26.72 8.98 -0.82
C TYR A 315 -27.75 10.12 -0.69
N THR A 316 -28.68 10.01 0.26
CA THR A 316 -29.79 10.97 0.39
C THR A 316 -29.38 12.19 1.21
N SER A 317 -28.74 11.96 2.35
CA SER A 317 -28.23 13.00 3.25
C SER A 317 -26.95 12.56 3.95
N ILE A 318 -26.21 13.52 4.50
CA ILE A 318 -25.01 13.23 5.29
C ILE A 318 -24.91 14.18 6.47
N GLN A 319 -24.65 13.62 7.66
CA GLN A 319 -24.20 14.33 8.84
C GLN A 319 -22.73 13.98 9.10
N LEU A 320 -21.91 15.00 9.21
CA LEU A 320 -20.46 14.88 9.47
C LEU A 320 -20.17 15.14 10.94
N PRO A 321 -19.02 14.70 11.47
CA PRO A 321 -18.60 15.05 12.83
C PRO A 321 -18.13 16.51 12.90
N ASP A 322 -18.19 17.12 14.09
CA ASP A 322 -17.81 18.52 14.31
C ASP A 322 -16.32 18.81 13.94
N GLY A 323 -15.41 17.85 14.14
CA GLY A 323 -13.99 17.98 13.86
C GLY A 323 -13.57 17.72 12.41
N ILE A 324 -14.52 17.62 11.46
CA ILE A 324 -14.23 17.34 10.04
C ILE A 324 -13.39 18.46 9.42
N LYS A 325 -12.32 18.08 8.72
CA LYS A 325 -11.43 19.01 8.02
C LYS A 325 -11.53 18.92 6.50
N SER A 326 -11.78 17.74 6.00
CA SER A 326 -11.83 17.48 4.57
C SER A 326 -13.09 16.69 4.20
N PHE A 327 -13.88 17.27 3.34
CA PHE A 327 -15.07 16.61 2.79
C PHE A 327 -15.03 16.61 1.26
N LYS A 328 -15.12 15.41 0.68
CA LYS A 328 -15.21 15.20 -0.77
C LYS A 328 -16.47 14.44 -1.08
N SER A 329 -17.23 14.93 -2.05
CA SER A 329 -18.39 14.24 -2.58
C SER A 329 -18.38 14.32 -4.10
N ILE A 330 -18.45 13.16 -4.76
CA ILE A 330 -18.70 13.09 -6.20
C ILE A 330 -20.10 12.57 -6.39
N ILE A 331 -20.99 13.44 -6.83
CA ILE A 331 -22.37 13.12 -7.11
C ILE A 331 -22.44 12.51 -8.51
N LYS A 332 -22.97 11.30 -8.62
CA LYS A 332 -23.04 10.55 -9.87
C LYS A 332 -24.49 10.32 -10.30
N TYR A 333 -24.67 9.74 -11.48
CA TYR A 333 -25.97 9.43 -12.05
C TYR A 333 -26.22 7.92 -12.01
N ALA A 334 -27.38 7.52 -11.54
CA ALA A 334 -27.86 6.17 -11.69
C ALA A 334 -29.00 6.17 -12.73
N ASN A 335 -28.83 5.40 -13.81
CA ASN A 335 -29.83 5.28 -14.88
C ASN A 335 -30.29 6.65 -15.49
N HIS A 336 -29.35 7.58 -15.68
CA HIS A 336 -29.62 8.95 -16.16
C HIS A 336 -30.42 9.85 -15.23
N GLU A 337 -30.67 9.42 -13.99
CA GLU A 337 -31.27 10.25 -12.95
C GLU A 337 -30.22 10.70 -11.95
N PRO A 338 -30.26 11.99 -11.54
CA PRO A 338 -29.33 12.51 -10.55
C PRO A 338 -29.66 11.92 -9.17
N VAL A 339 -28.68 11.32 -8.52
CA VAL A 339 -28.82 10.71 -7.19
C VAL A 339 -27.90 11.41 -6.20
N GLY A 340 -28.49 12.02 -5.18
CA GLY A 340 -27.75 12.73 -4.14
C GLY A 340 -28.61 13.71 -3.36
N PRO A 341 -28.05 14.38 -2.36
CA PRO A 341 -28.74 15.43 -1.63
C PRO A 341 -29.09 16.59 -2.58
N THR A 342 -30.27 17.18 -2.41
CA THR A 342 -30.66 18.36 -3.18
C THR A 342 -30.07 19.64 -2.60
N THR A 343 -29.76 19.65 -1.32
CA THR A 343 -29.14 20.76 -0.61
C THR A 343 -28.05 20.23 0.30
N LEU A 344 -26.94 20.95 0.41
CA LEU A 344 -25.87 20.64 1.33
C LEU A 344 -25.47 21.90 2.08
N ASP A 345 -25.81 21.94 3.36
CA ASP A 345 -25.41 23.01 4.27
C ASP A 345 -24.28 22.53 5.19
N LEU A 346 -23.09 23.10 5.00
CA LEU A 346 -21.88 22.73 5.74
C LEU A 346 -21.47 23.81 6.78
N THR A 347 -22.28 24.84 6.97
CA THR A 347 -21.94 26.01 7.79
C THR A 347 -21.62 25.68 9.27
N GLN A 348 -22.20 24.60 9.78
CA GLN A 348 -21.94 24.14 11.15
C GLN A 348 -20.55 23.50 11.34
N TYR A 349 -19.88 23.05 10.28
CA TYR A 349 -18.59 22.34 10.35
C TYR A 349 -17.43 23.33 10.25
N THR A 350 -17.20 24.09 11.30
CA THR A 350 -16.27 25.24 11.33
C THR A 350 -14.79 24.88 11.19
N ASP A 351 -14.45 23.62 11.30
CA ASP A 351 -13.07 23.13 11.13
C ASP A 351 -12.74 22.70 9.68
N LEU A 352 -13.71 22.78 8.75
CA LEU A 352 -13.48 22.48 7.37
C LEU A 352 -12.42 23.39 6.73
N GLU A 353 -11.39 22.76 6.20
CA GLU A 353 -10.28 23.37 5.46
C GLU A 353 -10.39 23.08 3.96
N TYR A 354 -10.97 21.92 3.61
CA TYR A 354 -11.12 21.46 2.23
C TYR A 354 -12.54 20.93 1.97
N VAL A 355 -13.17 21.44 0.93
CA VAL A 355 -14.47 20.94 0.42
C VAL A 355 -14.37 20.72 -1.09
N SER A 356 -14.79 19.56 -1.55
CA SER A 356 -14.92 19.25 -2.97
C SER A 356 -16.26 18.58 -3.24
N VAL A 357 -17.15 19.26 -3.94
CA VAL A 357 -18.43 18.73 -4.37
C VAL A 357 -18.51 18.84 -5.88
N MET A 358 -18.34 17.70 -6.54
CA MET A 358 -18.26 17.65 -8.01
C MET A 358 -19.34 16.74 -8.56
N ASP A 359 -19.98 17.13 -9.66
CA ASP A 359 -20.75 16.19 -10.47
C ASP A 359 -19.86 15.42 -11.45
N SER A 360 -20.32 14.27 -11.89
CA SER A 360 -19.65 13.52 -12.93
C SER A 360 -20.34 13.77 -14.28
N TYR A 361 -19.67 14.51 -15.19
CA TYR A 361 -20.00 14.60 -16.63
C TYR A 361 -21.08 15.58 -17.13
N GLY A 362 -21.32 16.72 -16.46
CA GLY A 362 -22.01 17.84 -17.11
C GLY A 362 -23.53 17.69 -17.35
N GLU A 363 -24.14 16.73 -16.71
CA GLU A 363 -25.59 16.59 -16.62
C GLU A 363 -26.14 17.40 -15.43
N PRO A 364 -27.44 17.74 -15.36
CA PRO A 364 -27.97 18.56 -14.27
C PRO A 364 -27.78 17.85 -12.92
N ALA A 365 -26.97 18.43 -12.02
CA ALA A 365 -26.68 17.90 -10.70
C ALA A 365 -27.94 17.65 -9.86
N ALA A 366 -27.91 16.60 -9.02
CA ALA A 366 -28.92 16.43 -7.97
C ALA A 366 -28.86 17.60 -6.99
N LEU A 367 -27.63 18.03 -6.62
CA LEU A 367 -27.40 19.14 -5.71
C LEU A 367 -27.82 20.47 -6.37
N LYS A 368 -28.78 21.18 -5.78
CA LYS A 368 -29.26 22.47 -6.23
C LYS A 368 -28.60 23.62 -5.48
N SER A 369 -28.20 23.40 -4.22
CA SER A 369 -27.60 24.44 -3.39
C SER A 369 -26.52 23.86 -2.48
N LEU A 370 -25.37 24.53 -2.45
CA LEU A 370 -24.27 24.30 -1.52
C LEU A 370 -24.05 25.55 -0.68
N ASN A 371 -24.11 25.41 0.64
CA ASN A 371 -23.84 26.51 1.57
C ASN A 371 -22.60 26.20 2.43
N VAL A 372 -21.54 26.99 2.24
CA VAL A 372 -20.29 26.94 3.04
C VAL A 372 -20.01 28.30 3.71
N SER A 373 -21.04 29.17 3.78
CA SER A 373 -20.85 30.52 4.31
C SER A 373 -20.36 30.52 5.76
N GLY A 374 -19.47 31.45 6.09
CA GLY A 374 -18.91 31.62 7.43
C GLY A 374 -17.80 30.65 7.80
N LEU A 375 -17.40 29.74 6.91
CA LEU A 375 -16.29 28.80 7.16
C LEU A 375 -14.94 29.52 7.09
N SER A 376 -14.46 29.98 8.23
CA SER A 376 -13.25 30.83 8.32
C SER A 376 -11.93 30.08 8.02
N LYS A 377 -11.92 28.73 8.14
CA LYS A 377 -10.77 27.88 7.87
C LYS A 377 -10.78 27.29 6.45
N LEU A 378 -11.88 27.42 5.71
CA LEU A 378 -12.01 26.83 4.37
C LEU A 378 -11.04 27.49 3.41
N ALA A 379 -9.96 26.79 3.12
CA ALA A 379 -8.90 27.22 2.22
C ALA A 379 -9.13 26.78 0.78
N LEU A 380 -9.64 25.59 0.56
CA LEU A 380 -9.88 25.04 -0.77
C LEU A 380 -11.33 24.61 -0.96
N LEU A 381 -11.94 25.14 -2.03
CA LEU A 381 -13.29 24.78 -2.44
C LEU A 381 -13.34 24.42 -3.92
N TYR A 382 -13.76 23.19 -4.23
CA TYR A 382 -14.04 22.71 -5.58
C TYR A 382 -15.52 22.41 -5.73
N VAL A 383 -16.17 23.04 -6.70
CA VAL A 383 -17.59 22.85 -6.97
C VAL A 383 -17.81 22.62 -8.47
N GLY A 384 -18.56 21.58 -8.79
CA GLY A 384 -18.97 21.30 -10.18
C GLY A 384 -20.47 21.03 -10.27
N GLY A 385 -21.13 21.64 -11.27
CA GLY A 385 -22.52 21.37 -11.60
C GLY A 385 -23.60 21.92 -10.66
N THR A 386 -23.26 22.48 -9.51
CA THR A 386 -24.20 22.98 -8.50
C THR A 386 -24.73 24.37 -8.90
N PRO A 387 -26.08 24.55 -9.05
CA PRO A 387 -26.67 25.82 -9.50
C PRO A 387 -26.47 27.00 -8.56
N GLU A 388 -26.47 26.76 -7.23
CA GLU A 388 -26.28 27.81 -6.24
C GLU A 388 -25.19 27.47 -5.24
N VAL A 389 -24.24 28.39 -5.03
CA VAL A 389 -23.11 28.20 -4.12
C VAL A 389 -22.96 29.46 -3.25
N ASN A 390 -23.15 29.30 -1.93
CA ASN A 390 -22.95 30.38 -0.98
C ASN A 390 -21.57 30.26 -0.30
N ILE A 391 -20.69 31.22 -0.59
CA ILE A 391 -19.32 31.34 -0.05
C ILE A 391 -19.12 32.62 0.77
N ALA A 392 -20.21 33.27 1.15
CA ALA A 392 -20.13 34.51 1.92
C ALA A 392 -19.38 34.31 3.24
N ASN A 393 -18.57 35.28 3.61
CA ASN A 393 -17.73 35.21 4.83
C ASN A 393 -16.77 34.03 4.89
N CYS A 394 -16.24 33.56 3.74
CA CYS A 394 -15.12 32.62 3.64
C CYS A 394 -13.84 33.40 3.32
N PRO A 395 -13.07 33.85 4.33
CA PRO A 395 -11.98 34.82 4.13
C PRO A 395 -10.79 34.27 3.35
N LEU A 396 -10.56 32.97 3.36
CA LEU A 396 -9.43 32.35 2.66
C LEU A 396 -9.71 32.08 1.17
N LEU A 397 -10.96 32.08 0.73
CA LEU A 397 -11.34 31.90 -0.67
C LEU A 397 -11.17 33.22 -1.45
N THR A 398 -9.96 33.67 -1.67
CA THR A 398 -9.66 34.97 -2.27
C THR A 398 -9.29 34.93 -3.74
N THR A 399 -8.96 33.75 -4.26
CA THR A 399 -8.51 33.52 -5.63
C THR A 399 -9.28 32.40 -6.30
N CYS A 400 -9.42 32.47 -7.61
CA CYS A 400 -9.89 31.35 -8.42
C CYS A 400 -8.74 30.44 -8.79
N ILE A 401 -9.00 29.15 -8.91
CA ILE A 401 -8.00 28.12 -9.23
C ILE A 401 -8.53 27.22 -10.35
N LYS A 402 -7.63 26.40 -10.94
CA LYS A 402 -7.99 25.37 -11.94
C LYS A 402 -8.18 24.00 -11.29
N ASN A 403 -8.98 23.14 -11.91
CA ASN A 403 -9.21 21.78 -11.38
C ASN A 403 -7.97 20.87 -11.43
N ASN A 404 -6.96 21.20 -12.23
CA ASN A 404 -5.81 20.34 -12.51
C ASN A 404 -4.49 20.83 -11.88
N GLY A 405 -4.56 21.68 -10.85
CA GLY A 405 -3.39 22.24 -10.16
C GLY A 405 -3.35 21.86 -8.68
N THR A 406 -2.17 21.95 -8.08
CA THR A 406 -2.00 21.86 -6.63
C THR A 406 -2.00 23.28 -6.04
N TYR A 407 -2.90 23.57 -5.12
CA TYR A 407 -3.08 24.89 -4.52
C TYR A 407 -3.17 24.77 -3.00
N GLU A 408 -2.68 25.79 -2.30
CA GLU A 408 -2.83 25.91 -0.85
C GLU A 408 -4.18 26.54 -0.47
N SER A 409 -4.73 27.41 -1.35
CA SER A 409 -6.02 28.04 -1.16
C SER A 409 -6.64 28.46 -2.49
N GLY A 410 -7.96 28.49 -2.54
CA GLY A 410 -8.70 29.01 -3.68
C GLY A 410 -10.07 28.37 -3.92
N PHE A 411 -10.78 28.96 -4.86
CA PHE A 411 -12.12 28.54 -5.26
C PHE A 411 -12.13 28.12 -6.73
N TYR A 412 -12.53 26.90 -6.99
CA TYR A 412 -12.80 26.38 -8.32
C TYR A 412 -14.29 26.10 -8.47
N TRP A 413 -14.87 26.56 -9.57
CA TRP A 413 -16.18 26.10 -9.99
C TRP A 413 -16.18 25.75 -11.47
N SER A 414 -16.91 24.72 -11.85
CA SER A 414 -17.20 24.41 -13.25
C SER A 414 -18.70 24.53 -13.48
N GLY A 415 -19.10 25.37 -14.43
CA GLY A 415 -20.46 25.39 -14.92
C GLY A 415 -20.67 24.29 -15.93
N SER A 416 -21.66 23.42 -15.73
CA SER A 416 -22.39 22.83 -16.83
C SER A 416 -23.22 23.93 -17.50
N SER A 417 -23.83 23.68 -18.65
CA SER A 417 -24.60 24.62 -19.48
C SER A 417 -25.73 25.45 -18.79
N SER A 418 -25.88 25.36 -17.48
CA SER A 418 -26.84 26.11 -16.67
C SER A 418 -26.16 27.22 -15.89
N SER A 419 -26.79 28.40 -15.81
CA SER A 419 -26.33 29.54 -15.02
C SER A 419 -26.13 29.16 -13.55
N GLN A 420 -24.91 29.35 -13.02
CA GLN A 420 -24.65 29.22 -11.59
C GLN A 420 -24.77 30.58 -10.91
N THR A 421 -25.36 30.56 -9.70
CA THR A 421 -25.42 31.73 -8.82
C THR A 421 -24.37 31.56 -7.70
N ILE A 422 -23.46 32.50 -7.58
CA ILE A 422 -22.47 32.54 -6.50
C ILE A 422 -22.85 33.65 -5.53
N ILE A 423 -23.05 33.32 -4.27
CA ILE A 423 -23.42 34.24 -3.20
C ILE A 423 -22.17 34.60 -2.41
N VAL A 424 -21.90 35.89 -2.29
CA VAL A 424 -20.76 36.47 -1.54
C VAL A 424 -21.23 37.55 -0.57
N GLU A 425 -20.39 37.91 0.40
CA GLU A 425 -20.72 38.91 1.42
C GLU A 425 -20.65 40.36 0.96
N SER A 426 -19.97 40.64 -0.14
CA SER A 426 -19.76 42.03 -0.56
C SER A 426 -19.44 42.16 -2.07
N GLU A 427 -19.63 43.36 -2.59
CA GLU A 427 -19.21 43.73 -3.95
C GLU A 427 -17.69 43.62 -4.12
N ALA A 428 -16.92 44.00 -3.11
CA ALA A 428 -15.46 43.87 -3.12
C ALA A 428 -15.00 42.43 -3.30
N LYS A 429 -15.62 41.48 -2.59
CA LYS A 429 -15.34 40.04 -2.73
C LYS A 429 -15.69 39.53 -4.11
N ARG A 430 -16.87 39.89 -4.62
CA ARG A 430 -17.30 39.56 -5.97
C ARG A 430 -16.27 40.02 -7.01
N ASP A 431 -15.87 41.29 -6.94
CA ASP A 431 -14.98 41.90 -7.92
C ASP A 431 -13.55 41.27 -7.84
N GLN A 432 -13.09 40.95 -6.64
CA GLN A 432 -11.84 40.24 -6.41
C GLN A 432 -11.86 38.86 -7.11
N LEU A 433 -12.90 38.08 -6.90
CA LEU A 433 -13.00 36.72 -7.50
C LEU A 433 -13.18 36.79 -9.01
N LYS A 434 -13.96 37.74 -9.54
CA LYS A 434 -14.08 37.96 -10.99
C LYS A 434 -12.73 38.33 -11.62
N ALA A 435 -11.97 39.22 -11.01
CA ALA A 435 -10.64 39.60 -11.51
C ALA A 435 -9.66 38.40 -11.48
N SER A 436 -9.72 37.58 -10.43
CA SER A 436 -8.93 36.37 -10.34
C SER A 436 -9.32 35.33 -11.38
N TRP A 437 -10.62 35.12 -11.60
CA TRP A 437 -11.14 34.20 -12.63
C TRP A 437 -10.64 34.56 -14.01
N LYS A 438 -10.76 35.83 -14.40
CA LYS A 438 -10.26 36.32 -15.69
C LYS A 438 -8.77 36.02 -15.89
N LYS A 439 -7.98 36.24 -14.84
CA LYS A 439 -6.52 35.97 -14.87
C LYS A 439 -6.19 34.49 -15.01
N VAL A 440 -6.93 33.61 -14.31
CA VAL A 440 -6.64 32.17 -14.24
C VAL A 440 -7.12 31.42 -15.48
N MET A 441 -8.31 31.77 -16.00
CA MET A 441 -8.91 31.07 -17.11
C MET A 441 -8.48 31.60 -18.48
N GLY A 442 -7.97 32.84 -18.55
CA GLY A 442 -7.48 33.45 -19.77
C GLY A 442 -8.59 33.92 -20.72
N TYR A 443 -9.83 34.07 -20.23
CA TYR A 443 -10.94 34.61 -20.99
C TYR A 443 -11.08 36.11 -20.74
N ASP A 444 -11.26 36.87 -21.82
CA ASP A 444 -11.47 38.32 -21.72
C ASP A 444 -12.92 38.69 -21.36
N GLU A 445 -13.85 37.79 -21.51
CA GLU A 445 -15.26 38.04 -21.21
C GLU A 445 -15.67 37.37 -19.89
N GLU A 446 -16.53 38.04 -19.11
CA GLU A 446 -17.23 37.43 -17.99
C GLU A 446 -17.96 36.19 -18.49
N ASN A 447 -17.80 35.04 -17.81
CA ASN A 447 -18.62 33.88 -18.15
C ASN A 447 -20.10 34.27 -17.98
N PRO A 448 -20.88 34.42 -19.06
CA PRO A 448 -22.26 34.96 -19.01
C PRO A 448 -23.20 34.03 -18.24
N ALA A 449 -22.76 32.83 -17.90
CA ALA A 449 -23.54 31.83 -17.16
C ALA A 449 -23.56 32.03 -15.65
N ASN A 450 -22.71 32.90 -15.08
CA ASN A 450 -22.63 33.06 -13.62
C ASN A 450 -23.30 34.36 -13.15
N ALA A 451 -24.34 34.19 -12.37
CA ALA A 451 -24.92 35.30 -11.62
C ALA A 451 -24.19 35.45 -10.26
N TRP A 452 -24.06 36.70 -9.80
CA TRP A 452 -23.47 37.01 -8.51
C TRP A 452 -24.52 37.70 -7.64
N THR A 453 -24.70 37.17 -6.44
CA THR A 453 -25.64 37.75 -5.46
C THR A 453 -24.87 38.18 -4.22
N ILE A 454 -25.19 39.36 -3.70
CA ILE A 454 -24.64 39.83 -2.43
C ILE A 454 -25.58 39.35 -1.33
N GLN A 455 -25.06 38.68 -0.33
CA GLN A 455 -25.79 38.28 0.85
C GLN A 455 -26.24 39.54 1.62
N GLN A 456 -27.56 39.69 1.84
CA GLN A 456 -28.11 40.81 2.61
C GLN A 456 -28.04 40.56 4.10
#